data_ee117b87fe3e6405e8d33931699fd8bc
#
_entry.id   ee117b87fe3e6405e8d33931699fd8bc
#
_cell.length_a   1.000
_cell.length_b   1.000
_cell.length_c   1.000
_cell.angle_alpha   90.00
_cell.angle_beta   90.00
_cell.angle_gamma   90.00
#
_symmetry.space_group_name_H-M   'P 1'
#
loop_
_entity.id
_entity.type
_entity.pdbx_description
1 polymer ?
#
loop_
_entity_poly.entity_id
_entity_poly.type
_entity_poly.pdbx_seq_one_letter_code
_entity_poly.pdbx_strand_id
1 'polypeptide(L)'
;MRKYAGCLSVKGNYRKKNQDRACCLSSSKKGILFAVGCVCDGIGSFAQSEIAAEMIQVGIERWFLGMEPLYPENIDEESLLDDLDMTIRELNELIWTYRKENGIDIGCTMSLLVLLNEKYHVFHVGDSKILLIDDRVSQITKDEVSVVERDGKLKTLLANFMGKVEELWMNQSSGSLVPGETFLVGSDGLFKRLREDILFDVIRRKNVQSDTEAEDVLKYLIRHVIEMGEKDNISGVLIRIV
;
A
#
# COMPACT_ATOMS: atom_id res chain seq x y z
N MET A 1 -15.58 14.10 -8.66
CA MET A 1 -14.75 14.00 -7.45
C MET A 1 -13.30 14.28 -7.85
N ARG A 2 -12.50 14.91 -6.99
CA ARG A 2 -11.08 15.17 -7.20
C ARG A 2 -10.28 14.55 -6.05
N LYS A 3 -8.98 14.43 -6.22
CA LYS A 3 -8.08 13.96 -5.17
C LYS A 3 -6.79 14.76 -5.16
N TYR A 4 -6.11 14.79 -4.01
CA TYR A 4 -4.70 15.15 -3.88
C TYR A 4 -3.95 13.96 -3.29
N ALA A 5 -2.74 13.70 -3.78
CA ALA A 5 -2.00 12.52 -3.36
C ALA A 5 -0.49 12.79 -3.22
N GLY A 6 0.13 12.12 -2.26
CA GLY A 6 1.57 12.06 -2.07
C GLY A 6 2.02 10.62 -1.88
N CYS A 7 3.27 10.34 -2.26
CA CYS A 7 3.88 9.01 -2.15
C CYS A 7 5.34 9.14 -1.74
N LEU A 8 5.75 8.42 -0.70
CA LEU A 8 7.13 8.39 -0.23
C LEU A 8 7.51 6.99 0.26
N SER A 9 8.74 6.61 -0.04
CA SER A 9 9.38 5.41 0.51
C SER A 9 10.81 5.73 0.92
N VAL A 10 11.16 5.49 2.17
CA VAL A 10 12.48 5.80 2.71
C VAL A 10 13.10 4.60 3.43
N LYS A 11 14.41 4.49 3.33
CA LYS A 11 15.18 3.43 3.99
C LYS A 11 15.12 3.49 5.53
N GLY A 12 14.88 4.67 6.10
CA GLY A 12 15.07 4.91 7.52
C GLY A 12 16.56 4.98 7.91
N ASN A 13 16.82 5.02 9.22
CA ASN A 13 18.18 5.26 9.74
C ASN A 13 18.95 3.97 10.10
N TYR A 14 18.29 2.83 10.19
CA TYR A 14 18.86 1.59 10.71
C TYR A 14 19.08 0.50 9.67
N ARG A 15 18.18 0.35 8.70
CA ARG A 15 18.31 -0.65 7.65
C ARG A 15 19.44 -0.31 6.67
N LYS A 16 20.06 -1.33 6.10
CA LYS A 16 21.12 -1.15 5.07
C LYS A 16 20.53 -0.84 3.70
N LYS A 17 19.37 -1.44 3.40
CA LYS A 17 18.63 -1.28 2.14
C LYS A 17 17.21 -0.84 2.42
N ASN A 18 16.57 -0.22 1.44
CA ASN A 18 15.13 -0.06 1.40
C ASN A 18 14.52 -1.25 0.64
N GLN A 19 13.81 -2.12 1.36
CA GLN A 19 13.11 -3.27 0.80
C GLN A 19 11.63 -2.97 0.52
N ASP A 20 11.15 -1.80 0.96
CA ASP A 20 9.81 -1.32 0.62
C ASP A 20 9.76 -0.71 -0.78
N ARG A 21 8.57 -0.74 -1.38
CA ARG A 21 8.21 0.05 -2.55
C ARG A 21 6.84 0.70 -2.34
N ALA A 22 6.68 1.87 -2.96
CA ALA A 22 5.39 2.56 -2.98
C ALA A 22 5.19 3.23 -4.33
N CYS A 23 3.96 3.25 -4.83
CA CYS A 23 3.58 4.02 -6.00
C CYS A 23 2.20 4.65 -5.83
N CYS A 24 2.00 5.79 -6.48
CA CYS A 24 0.73 6.48 -6.57
C CYS A 24 0.55 7.05 -7.98
N LEU A 25 -0.50 6.63 -8.66
CA LEU A 25 -0.81 7.03 -10.02
C LEU A 25 -2.25 7.51 -10.11
N SER A 26 -2.51 8.43 -11.03
CA SER A 26 -3.88 8.90 -11.25
C SER A 26 -4.09 9.35 -12.68
N SER A 27 -5.30 9.11 -13.20
CA SER A 27 -5.72 9.60 -14.50
C SER A 27 -5.76 11.13 -14.54
N SER A 28 -5.40 11.68 -15.68
CA SER A 28 -5.54 13.10 -16.00
C SER A 28 -6.85 13.42 -16.72
N LYS A 29 -7.71 12.43 -17.02
CA LYS A 29 -9.00 12.62 -17.70
C LYS A 29 -9.94 13.46 -16.83
N LYS A 30 -10.51 14.52 -17.43
CA LYS A 30 -11.45 15.40 -16.73
C LYS A 30 -12.74 14.68 -16.35
N GLY A 31 -13.16 14.84 -15.11
CA GLY A 31 -14.44 14.29 -14.63
C GLY A 31 -14.39 12.83 -14.22
N ILE A 32 -13.25 12.16 -14.41
CA ILE A 32 -13.05 10.75 -14.06
C ILE A 32 -12.06 10.69 -12.89
N LEU A 33 -12.44 10.03 -11.82
CA LEU A 33 -11.52 9.65 -10.78
C LEU A 33 -11.08 8.20 -11.05
N PHE A 34 -9.86 8.04 -11.50
CA PHE A 34 -9.17 6.75 -11.54
C PHE A 34 -7.78 6.96 -10.97
N ALA A 35 -7.54 6.38 -9.81
CA ALA A 35 -6.25 6.50 -9.12
C ALA A 35 -5.92 5.21 -8.37
N VAL A 36 -4.63 4.96 -8.18
CA VAL A 36 -4.12 3.85 -7.38
C VAL A 36 -3.07 4.34 -6.40
N GLY A 37 -3.06 3.73 -5.22
CA GLY A 37 -2.00 3.88 -4.21
C GLY A 37 -1.59 2.51 -3.71
N CYS A 38 -0.33 2.14 -3.88
CA CYS A 38 0.20 0.84 -3.47
C CYS A 38 1.41 0.99 -2.57
N VAL A 39 1.46 0.16 -1.51
CA VAL A 39 2.65 -0.02 -0.66
C VAL A 39 2.94 -1.50 -0.55
N CYS A 40 4.21 -1.86 -0.77
CA CYS A 40 4.74 -3.21 -0.63
C CYS A 40 5.90 -3.16 0.36
N ASP A 41 5.80 -3.93 1.44
CA ASP A 41 6.84 -4.08 2.47
C ASP A 41 7.58 -5.40 2.23
N GLY A 42 8.85 -5.31 1.91
CA GLY A 42 9.71 -6.49 1.69
C GLY A 42 10.04 -7.19 2.99
N ILE A 43 9.88 -8.52 3.05
CA ILE A 43 10.12 -9.30 4.27
C ILE A 43 11.58 -9.13 4.73
N GLY A 44 11.77 -8.40 5.81
CA GLY A 44 13.11 -7.98 6.30
C GLY A 44 14.05 -9.11 6.70
N SER A 45 13.55 -10.33 6.94
CA SER A 45 14.37 -11.54 7.18
C SER A 45 14.89 -12.18 5.90
N PHE A 46 14.37 -11.81 4.74
CA PHE A 46 14.80 -12.29 3.44
C PHE A 46 15.77 -11.30 2.80
N ALA A 47 16.85 -11.81 2.20
CA ALA A 47 17.98 -10.96 1.81
C ALA A 47 17.70 -10.02 0.64
N GLN A 48 16.73 -10.31 -0.20
CA GLN A 48 16.45 -9.63 -1.48
C GLN A 48 14.97 -9.36 -1.71
N SER A 49 14.20 -9.11 -0.64
CA SER A 49 12.76 -8.85 -0.73
C SER A 49 12.40 -7.56 -1.49
N GLU A 50 13.35 -6.64 -1.66
CA GLU A 50 13.20 -5.49 -2.56
C GLU A 50 12.84 -5.91 -4.00
N ILE A 51 13.27 -7.11 -4.44
CA ILE A 51 12.94 -7.63 -5.78
C ILE A 51 11.45 -7.94 -5.87
N ALA A 52 10.87 -8.61 -4.87
CA ALA A 52 9.44 -8.92 -4.85
C ALA A 52 8.59 -7.64 -4.79
N ALA A 53 8.96 -6.69 -3.92
CA ALA A 53 8.26 -5.41 -3.81
C ALA A 53 8.33 -4.60 -5.13
N GLU A 54 9.47 -4.63 -5.84
CA GLU A 54 9.66 -3.97 -7.13
C GLU A 54 8.85 -4.64 -8.25
N MET A 55 8.77 -5.99 -8.27
CA MET A 55 7.92 -6.71 -9.23
C MET A 55 6.45 -6.29 -9.10
N ILE A 56 5.93 -6.16 -7.87
CA ILE A 56 4.57 -5.69 -7.63
C ILE A 56 4.42 -4.23 -8.07
N GLN A 57 5.29 -3.32 -7.61
CA GLN A 57 5.22 -1.91 -7.98
C GLN A 57 5.18 -1.74 -9.50
N VAL A 58 6.15 -2.29 -10.21
CA VAL A 58 6.26 -2.17 -11.67
C VAL A 58 5.07 -2.82 -12.38
N GLY A 59 4.57 -3.95 -11.85
CA GLY A 59 3.39 -4.62 -12.39
C GLY A 59 2.14 -3.76 -12.28
N ILE A 60 1.87 -3.18 -11.11
CA ILE A 60 0.73 -2.28 -10.90
C ILE A 60 0.85 -0.99 -11.73
N GLU A 61 2.05 -0.41 -11.84
CA GLU A 61 2.28 0.77 -12.70
C GLU A 61 2.00 0.46 -14.18
N ARG A 62 2.46 -0.68 -14.68
CA ARG A 62 2.19 -1.12 -16.07
C ARG A 62 0.72 -1.39 -16.29
N TRP A 63 0.07 -2.06 -15.36
CA TRP A 63 -1.37 -2.30 -15.42
C TRP A 63 -2.14 -0.97 -15.49
N PHE A 64 -1.86 -0.03 -14.60
CA PHE A 64 -2.52 1.28 -14.58
C PHE A 64 -2.34 2.02 -15.91
N LEU A 65 -1.10 2.08 -16.43
CA LEU A 65 -0.79 2.76 -17.69
C LEU A 65 -1.46 2.10 -18.90
N GLY A 66 -1.71 0.80 -18.86
CA GLY A 66 -2.46 0.06 -19.88
C GLY A 66 -3.97 0.31 -19.81
N MET A 67 -4.53 0.38 -18.60
CA MET A 67 -5.98 0.52 -18.37
C MET A 67 -6.47 1.97 -18.38
N GLU A 68 -5.64 2.95 -17.97
CA GLU A 68 -6.04 4.35 -17.92
C GLU A 68 -6.58 4.90 -19.24
N PRO A 69 -5.98 4.61 -20.42
CA PRO A 69 -6.52 5.04 -21.70
C PRO A 69 -7.87 4.41 -22.04
N LEU A 70 -8.16 3.21 -21.54
CA LEU A 70 -9.35 2.41 -21.87
C LEU A 70 -10.56 2.79 -21.00
N TYR A 71 -10.32 3.12 -19.73
CA TYR A 71 -11.39 3.44 -18.78
C TYR A 71 -11.90 4.88 -18.93
N PRO A 72 -13.23 5.14 -18.84
CA PRO A 72 -14.31 4.14 -18.77
C PRO A 72 -14.91 3.79 -20.15
N GLU A 73 -14.41 4.37 -21.25
CA GLU A 73 -15.06 4.31 -22.55
C GLU A 73 -15.00 2.90 -23.19
N ASN A 74 -13.90 2.19 -22.97
CA ASN A 74 -13.62 0.88 -23.60
C ASN A 74 -13.64 -0.28 -22.61
N ILE A 75 -13.62 0.00 -21.30
CA ILE A 75 -13.69 -1.01 -20.24
C ILE A 75 -14.54 -0.47 -19.09
N ASP A 76 -15.46 -1.28 -18.58
CA ASP A 76 -16.24 -0.95 -17.41
C ASP A 76 -15.50 -1.24 -16.09
N GLU A 77 -16.08 -0.82 -14.96
CA GLU A 77 -15.48 -0.98 -13.63
C GLU A 77 -15.26 -2.44 -13.26
N GLU A 78 -16.22 -3.33 -13.54
CA GLU A 78 -16.15 -4.75 -13.20
C GLU A 78 -15.02 -5.44 -13.97
N SER A 79 -15.00 -5.29 -15.29
CA SER A 79 -13.96 -5.84 -16.15
C SER A 79 -12.57 -5.32 -15.81
N LEU A 80 -12.47 -4.03 -15.42
CA LEU A 80 -11.20 -3.43 -15.00
C LEU A 80 -10.69 -4.03 -13.68
N LEU A 81 -11.58 -4.30 -12.72
CA LEU A 81 -11.21 -4.91 -11.44
C LEU A 81 -10.89 -6.39 -11.58
N ASP A 82 -11.58 -7.12 -12.47
CA ASP A 82 -11.26 -8.52 -12.80
C ASP A 82 -9.88 -8.63 -13.44
N ASP A 83 -9.54 -7.74 -14.38
CA ASP A 83 -8.21 -7.69 -15.00
C ASP A 83 -7.12 -7.37 -13.96
N LEU A 84 -7.42 -6.48 -13.00
CA LEU A 84 -6.50 -6.21 -11.88
C LEU A 84 -6.30 -7.44 -10.99
N ASP A 85 -7.35 -8.16 -10.62
CA ASP A 85 -7.25 -9.37 -9.81
C ASP A 85 -6.37 -10.42 -10.53
N MET A 86 -6.58 -10.63 -11.82
CA MET A 86 -5.75 -11.51 -12.65
C MET A 86 -4.29 -11.06 -12.64
N THR A 87 -4.03 -9.77 -12.88
CA THR A 87 -2.68 -9.20 -12.85
C THR A 87 -1.98 -9.44 -11.51
N ILE A 88 -2.68 -9.24 -10.39
CA ILE A 88 -2.09 -9.47 -9.05
C ILE A 88 -1.75 -10.96 -8.85
N ARG A 89 -2.58 -11.88 -9.33
CA ARG A 89 -2.30 -13.33 -9.25
C ARG A 89 -1.10 -13.72 -10.11
N GLU A 90 -0.99 -13.20 -11.31
CA GLU A 90 0.16 -13.41 -12.19
C GLU A 90 1.46 -12.87 -11.56
N LEU A 91 1.41 -11.70 -10.91
CA LEU A 91 2.56 -11.16 -10.18
C LEU A 91 2.97 -12.05 -8.99
N ASN A 92 1.99 -12.60 -8.27
CA ASN A 92 2.27 -13.57 -7.20
C ASN A 92 2.95 -14.84 -7.74
N GLU A 93 2.44 -15.40 -8.82
CA GLU A 93 3.02 -16.59 -9.48
C GLU A 93 4.44 -16.30 -9.97
N LEU A 94 4.68 -15.11 -10.54
CA LEU A 94 6.00 -14.69 -10.98
C LEU A 94 7.00 -14.64 -9.81
N ILE A 95 6.62 -14.08 -8.66
CA ILE A 95 7.47 -14.04 -7.46
C ILE A 95 7.71 -15.46 -6.92
N TRP A 96 6.67 -16.27 -6.84
CA TRP A 96 6.77 -17.66 -6.38
C TRP A 96 7.70 -18.50 -7.27
N THR A 97 7.56 -18.39 -8.59
CA THR A 97 8.40 -19.06 -9.58
C THR A 97 9.85 -18.60 -9.45
N TYR A 98 10.08 -17.29 -9.36
CA TYR A 98 11.42 -16.71 -9.19
C TYR A 98 12.12 -17.25 -7.92
N ARG A 99 11.39 -17.36 -6.79
CA ARG A 99 11.90 -17.99 -5.57
C ARG A 99 12.36 -19.42 -5.80
N LYS A 100 11.53 -20.22 -6.48
CA LYS A 100 11.79 -21.65 -6.73
C LYS A 100 12.97 -21.86 -7.65
N GLU A 101 13.03 -21.14 -8.75
CA GLU A 101 14.07 -21.29 -9.77
C GLU A 101 15.45 -20.83 -9.27
N ASN A 102 15.50 -19.79 -8.45
CA ASN A 102 16.75 -19.25 -7.94
C ASN A 102 17.15 -19.80 -6.56
N GLY A 103 16.30 -20.59 -5.90
CA GLY A 103 16.57 -21.13 -4.57
C GLY A 103 16.76 -20.06 -3.49
N ILE A 104 16.10 -18.91 -3.62
CA ILE A 104 16.22 -17.78 -2.68
C ILE A 104 14.87 -17.47 -2.03
N ASP A 105 14.92 -16.92 -0.81
CA ASP A 105 13.73 -16.40 -0.16
C ASP A 105 13.53 -14.93 -0.48
N ILE A 106 12.43 -14.63 -1.18
CA ILE A 106 11.91 -13.28 -1.41
C ILE A 106 10.40 -13.28 -1.18
N GLY A 107 9.84 -12.13 -0.88
CA GLY A 107 8.41 -11.92 -0.71
C GLY A 107 8.15 -10.55 -0.12
N CYS A 108 6.95 -10.05 -0.29
CA CYS A 108 6.53 -8.77 0.27
C CYS A 108 5.05 -8.78 0.63
N THR A 109 4.62 -7.83 1.44
CA THR A 109 3.21 -7.49 1.58
C THR A 109 2.73 -6.75 0.33
N MET A 110 1.41 -6.61 0.18
CA MET A 110 0.80 -5.70 -0.78
C MET A 110 -0.45 -5.08 -0.15
N SER A 111 -0.49 -3.76 -0.06
CA SER A 111 -1.71 -3.01 0.23
C SER A 111 -1.97 -2.06 -0.93
N LEU A 112 -2.97 -2.37 -1.74
CA LEU A 112 -3.35 -1.62 -2.93
C LEU A 112 -4.73 -1.02 -2.73
N LEU A 113 -4.83 0.30 -2.86
CA LEU A 113 -6.05 1.08 -2.91
C LEU A 113 -6.30 1.53 -4.35
N VAL A 114 -7.49 1.23 -4.87
CA VAL A 114 -7.95 1.70 -6.18
C VAL A 114 -9.15 2.61 -5.98
N LEU A 115 -9.12 3.79 -6.55
CA LEU A 115 -10.22 4.77 -6.53
C LEU A 115 -10.82 4.85 -7.93
N LEU A 116 -12.12 4.54 -8.03
CA LEU A 116 -12.88 4.58 -9.27
C LEU A 116 -14.15 5.40 -9.05
N ASN A 117 -14.19 6.61 -9.62
CA ASN A 117 -15.32 7.55 -9.53
C ASN A 117 -15.81 7.81 -8.10
N GLU A 118 -16.82 7.09 -7.63
CA GLU A 118 -17.44 7.28 -6.30
C GLU A 118 -17.15 6.12 -5.36
N LYS A 119 -16.23 5.20 -5.74
CA LYS A 119 -15.90 4.02 -4.96
C LYS A 119 -14.41 3.87 -4.72
N TYR A 120 -14.07 3.20 -3.64
CA TYR A 120 -12.74 2.65 -3.43
C TYR A 120 -12.79 1.11 -3.40
N HIS A 121 -11.71 0.49 -3.85
CA HIS A 121 -11.49 -0.95 -3.79
C HIS A 121 -10.12 -1.21 -3.17
N VAL A 122 -10.06 -2.23 -2.32
CA VAL A 122 -8.86 -2.65 -1.60
C VAL A 122 -8.50 -4.05 -2.01
N PHE A 123 -7.22 -4.27 -2.35
CA PHE A 123 -6.59 -5.57 -2.53
C PHE A 123 -5.44 -5.66 -1.55
N HIS A 124 -5.47 -6.67 -0.67
CA HIS A 124 -4.56 -6.69 0.46
C HIS A 124 -4.01 -8.08 0.75
N VAL A 125 -2.70 -8.15 0.97
CA VAL A 125 -1.93 -9.33 1.39
C VAL A 125 -0.89 -8.88 2.42
N GLY A 126 -0.95 -9.41 3.64
CA GLY A 126 0.06 -9.19 4.66
C GLY A 126 -0.38 -8.34 5.83
N ASP A 127 0.50 -7.48 6.36
CA ASP A 127 0.31 -6.64 7.54
C ASP A 127 0.62 -5.15 7.35
N SER A 128 0.90 -4.73 6.11
CA SER A 128 0.81 -3.32 5.73
C SER A 128 -0.64 -2.85 5.85
N LYS A 129 -0.89 -1.55 6.03
CA LYS A 129 -2.24 -1.09 6.38
C LYS A 129 -2.78 -0.06 5.40
N ILE A 130 -4.11 -0.05 5.28
CA ILE A 130 -4.85 1.08 4.71
C ILE A 130 -5.77 1.63 5.80
N LEU A 131 -5.57 2.90 6.13
CA LEU A 131 -6.42 3.65 7.05
C LEU A 131 -7.32 4.58 6.26
N LEU A 132 -8.59 4.64 6.64
CA LEU A 132 -9.56 5.66 6.25
C LEU A 132 -9.69 6.65 7.40
N ILE A 133 -9.52 7.93 7.12
CA ILE A 133 -9.54 9.03 8.09
C ILE A 133 -10.64 10.00 7.66
N ASP A 134 -11.70 10.03 8.43
CA ASP A 134 -12.85 10.92 8.34
C ASP A 134 -13.01 11.68 9.67
N ASP A 135 -14.08 11.46 10.41
CA ASP A 135 -14.27 11.94 11.79
C ASP A 135 -13.49 11.10 12.81
N ARG A 136 -12.93 9.98 12.39
CA ARG A 136 -12.08 9.06 13.16
C ARG A 136 -11.04 8.43 12.25
N VAL A 137 -10.11 7.66 12.84
CA VAL A 137 -9.20 6.80 12.12
C VAL A 137 -9.75 5.37 12.12
N SER A 138 -9.88 4.76 10.95
CA SER A 138 -10.41 3.40 10.80
C SER A 138 -9.46 2.59 9.91
N GLN A 139 -8.97 1.45 10.39
CA GLN A 139 -8.22 0.52 9.55
C GLN A 139 -9.21 -0.29 8.70
N ILE A 140 -9.08 -0.24 7.37
CA ILE A 140 -9.95 -0.94 6.43
C ILE A 140 -9.32 -2.22 5.85
N THR A 141 -8.06 -2.51 6.17
CA THR A 141 -7.38 -3.80 5.95
C THR A 141 -7.36 -4.62 7.23
N LYS A 142 -7.08 -5.91 7.11
CA LYS A 142 -6.91 -6.80 8.26
C LYS A 142 -5.52 -7.42 8.23
N ASP A 143 -4.74 -7.20 9.31
CA ASP A 143 -3.39 -7.75 9.41
C ASP A 143 -3.41 -9.29 9.35
N GLU A 144 -2.65 -9.86 8.43
CA GLU A 144 -2.51 -11.30 8.26
C GLU A 144 -1.27 -11.80 8.99
N VAL A 145 -1.40 -11.89 10.30
CA VAL A 145 -0.32 -12.29 11.21
C VAL A 145 -0.72 -13.50 12.06
N SER A 146 0.27 -14.28 12.47
CA SER A 146 0.14 -15.36 13.44
C SER A 146 1.03 -15.09 14.64
N VAL A 147 0.54 -15.45 15.83
CA VAL A 147 1.34 -15.37 17.05
C VAL A 147 1.89 -16.76 17.34
N VAL A 148 3.21 -16.86 17.44
CA VAL A 148 3.92 -18.11 17.77
C VAL A 148 4.76 -17.92 19.03
N GLU A 149 4.86 -18.95 19.85
CA GLU A 149 5.77 -18.95 20.99
C GLU A 149 7.14 -19.51 20.55
N ARG A 150 8.21 -18.73 20.75
CA ARG A 150 9.60 -19.14 20.54
C ARG A 150 10.45 -18.68 21.71
N ASP A 151 11.17 -19.61 22.33
CA ASP A 151 12.06 -19.35 23.48
C ASP A 151 11.33 -18.68 24.66
N GLY A 152 10.08 -19.09 24.96
CA GLY A 152 9.26 -18.52 26.01
C GLY A 152 8.76 -17.09 25.75
N LYS A 153 8.84 -16.61 24.49
CA LYS A 153 8.36 -15.30 24.07
C LYS A 153 7.36 -15.42 22.91
N LEU A 154 6.28 -14.67 23.03
CA LEU A 154 5.33 -14.53 21.91
C LEU A 154 5.96 -13.65 20.84
N LYS A 155 5.96 -14.15 19.61
CA LYS A 155 6.41 -13.41 18.40
C LYS A 155 5.28 -13.37 17.40
N THR A 156 5.03 -12.19 16.86
CA THR A 156 4.12 -12.00 15.72
C THR A 156 4.90 -12.28 14.45
N LEU A 157 4.40 -13.15 13.60
CA LEU A 157 4.96 -13.49 12.31
C LEU A 157 3.95 -13.20 11.22
N LEU A 158 4.42 -12.73 10.08
CA LEU A 158 3.61 -12.56 8.88
C LEU A 158 3.05 -13.92 8.45
N ALA A 159 1.73 -14.03 8.36
CA ALA A 159 1.05 -15.28 8.04
C ALA A 159 0.86 -15.47 6.53
N ASN A 160 0.73 -14.36 5.78
CA ASN A 160 0.54 -14.36 4.34
C ASN A 160 1.38 -13.25 3.68
N PHE A 161 1.88 -13.48 2.46
CA PHE A 161 2.66 -12.54 1.68
C PHE A 161 2.72 -12.94 0.20
N MET A 162 2.97 -12.00 -0.69
CA MET A 162 3.14 -12.23 -2.11
C MET A 162 4.35 -13.13 -2.38
N GLY A 163 4.15 -14.18 -3.18
CA GLY A 163 5.16 -15.19 -3.49
C GLY A 163 5.33 -16.28 -2.42
N LYS A 164 4.43 -16.38 -1.43
CA LYS A 164 4.47 -17.44 -0.40
C LYS A 164 4.11 -18.80 -0.98
N VAL A 165 3.03 -18.83 -1.73
CA VAL A 165 2.45 -20.02 -2.40
C VAL A 165 2.04 -19.65 -3.81
N GLU A 166 1.89 -20.67 -4.66
CA GLU A 166 1.49 -20.49 -6.05
C GLU A 166 0.09 -19.89 -6.15
N GLU A 167 -0.88 -20.45 -5.46
CA GLU A 167 -2.25 -19.95 -5.41
C GLU A 167 -2.38 -18.86 -4.34
N LEU A 168 -2.59 -17.62 -4.78
CA LEU A 168 -2.72 -16.45 -3.90
C LEU A 168 -4.07 -16.43 -3.20
N TRP A 169 -4.03 -16.32 -1.86
CA TRP A 169 -5.17 -15.88 -1.08
C TRP A 169 -5.03 -14.40 -0.75
N MET A 170 -6.03 -13.58 -1.13
CA MET A 170 -6.00 -12.14 -1.05
C MET A 170 -7.31 -11.61 -0.46
N ASN A 171 -7.20 -10.69 0.51
CA ASN A 171 -8.37 -9.99 1.04
C ASN A 171 -8.78 -8.86 0.10
N GLN A 172 -10.08 -8.77 -0.16
CA GLN A 172 -10.68 -7.72 -0.96
C GLN A 172 -11.82 -7.06 -0.20
N SER A 173 -11.95 -5.75 -0.34
CA SER A 173 -13.08 -4.99 0.18
C SER A 173 -13.32 -3.74 -0.67
N SER A 174 -14.49 -3.16 -0.57
CA SER A 174 -14.85 -1.93 -1.27
C SER A 174 -15.77 -1.06 -0.44
N GLY A 175 -15.87 0.22 -0.79
CA GLY A 175 -16.80 1.16 -0.17
C GLY A 175 -16.98 2.40 -1.03
N SER A 176 -17.87 3.28 -0.59
CA SER A 176 -18.12 4.56 -1.25
C SER A 176 -17.14 5.61 -0.79
N LEU A 177 -16.76 6.51 -1.70
CA LEU A 177 -15.95 7.68 -1.40
C LEU A 177 -16.81 8.85 -0.95
N VAL A 178 -16.38 9.55 0.08
CA VAL A 178 -17.03 10.79 0.55
C VAL A 178 -16.01 11.93 0.48
N PRO A 179 -16.39 13.11 -0.09
CA PRO A 179 -15.51 14.27 -0.04
C PRO A 179 -15.11 14.63 1.40
N GLY A 180 -13.84 14.86 1.60
CA GLY A 180 -13.30 15.11 2.94
C GLY A 180 -12.58 13.92 3.58
N GLU A 181 -12.72 12.72 3.03
CA GLU A 181 -11.98 11.55 3.47
C GLU A 181 -10.50 11.61 3.08
N THR A 182 -9.66 11.01 3.90
CA THR A 182 -8.23 10.80 3.59
C THR A 182 -7.89 9.33 3.77
N PHE A 183 -7.26 8.75 2.78
CA PHE A 183 -6.69 7.40 2.86
C PHE A 183 -5.20 7.50 3.12
N LEU A 184 -4.71 6.66 4.03
CA LEU A 184 -3.27 6.47 4.28
C LEU A 184 -2.94 5.00 4.12
N VAL A 185 -2.23 4.67 3.04
CA VAL A 185 -1.65 3.34 2.82
C VAL A 185 -0.22 3.37 3.35
N GLY A 186 0.23 2.37 4.10
CA GLY A 186 1.59 2.37 4.63
C GLY A 186 2.11 1.00 5.01
N SER A 187 3.45 0.88 5.05
CA SER A 187 4.14 -0.26 5.63
C SER A 187 4.05 -0.25 7.15
N ASP A 188 4.36 -1.36 7.79
CA ASP A 188 4.35 -1.49 9.24
C ASP A 188 5.29 -0.49 9.92
N GLY A 189 6.42 -0.13 9.30
CA GLY A 189 7.33 0.90 9.75
C GLY A 189 6.72 2.30 9.85
N LEU A 190 5.69 2.62 9.07
CA LEU A 190 4.96 3.88 9.24
C LEU A 190 4.08 3.87 10.47
N PHE A 191 3.46 2.73 10.82
CA PHE A 191 2.43 2.66 11.84
C PHE A 191 2.91 2.20 13.23
N LYS A 192 4.03 1.46 13.33
CA LYS A 192 4.54 0.93 14.61
C LYS A 192 4.77 2.00 15.69
N ARG A 193 5.16 3.21 15.29
CA ARG A 193 5.45 4.31 16.21
C ARG A 193 4.51 5.51 16.06
N LEU A 194 3.58 5.45 15.11
CA LEU A 194 2.63 6.52 14.85
C LEU A 194 1.39 6.34 15.74
N ARG A 195 1.16 7.28 16.64
CA ARG A 195 -0.05 7.31 17.47
C ARG A 195 -1.22 7.84 16.65
N GLU A 196 -2.38 7.23 16.85
CA GLU A 196 -3.61 7.58 16.12
C GLU A 196 -4.02 9.04 16.33
N ASP A 197 -3.90 9.55 17.57
CA ASP A 197 -4.23 10.95 17.89
C ASP A 197 -3.33 11.95 17.15
N ILE A 198 -2.03 11.64 17.02
CA ILE A 198 -1.09 12.47 16.25
C ILE A 198 -1.44 12.45 14.75
N LEU A 199 -1.72 11.27 14.20
CA LEU A 199 -2.13 11.12 12.81
C LEU A 199 -3.39 11.94 12.53
N PHE A 200 -4.42 11.77 13.35
CA PHE A 200 -5.71 12.44 13.21
C PHE A 200 -5.55 13.97 13.26
N ASP A 201 -4.81 14.47 14.25
CA ASP A 201 -4.52 15.90 14.41
C ASP A 201 -3.79 16.50 13.21
N VAL A 202 -2.78 15.79 12.68
CA VAL A 202 -1.99 16.24 11.52
C VAL A 202 -2.87 16.34 10.28
N ILE A 203 -3.66 15.30 9.97
CA ILE A 203 -4.55 15.28 8.81
C ILE A 203 -5.59 16.40 8.88
N ARG A 204 -6.22 16.62 10.04
CA ARG A 204 -7.21 17.68 10.21
C ARG A 204 -6.62 19.08 10.09
N ARG A 205 -5.46 19.33 10.71
CA ARG A 205 -4.83 20.67 10.71
C ARG A 205 -4.29 21.07 9.35
N LYS A 206 -3.77 20.10 8.58
CA LYS A 206 -3.10 20.41 7.30
C LYS A 206 -4.07 20.67 6.16
N ASN A 207 -5.31 20.14 6.22
CA ASN A 207 -6.36 20.35 5.22
C ASN A 207 -5.81 20.35 3.78
N VAL A 208 -5.25 19.23 3.37
CA VAL A 208 -4.50 19.04 2.12
C VAL A 208 -5.28 19.53 0.89
N GLN A 209 -4.70 20.46 0.13
CA GLN A 209 -5.29 21.10 -1.05
C GLN A 209 -4.40 20.99 -2.31
N SER A 210 -3.31 20.22 -2.22
CA SER A 210 -2.39 19.96 -3.33
C SER A 210 -1.63 18.65 -3.12
N ASP A 211 -1.10 18.09 -4.22
CA ASP A 211 -0.24 16.90 -4.16
C ASP A 211 1.05 17.19 -3.36
N THR A 212 1.59 18.42 -3.47
CA THR A 212 2.76 18.83 -2.68
C THR A 212 2.45 18.82 -1.18
N GLU A 213 1.29 19.32 -0.76
CA GLU A 213 0.88 19.30 0.65
C GLU A 213 0.64 17.87 1.16
N ALA A 214 0.10 16.98 0.31
CA ALA A 214 -0.04 15.56 0.64
C ALA A 214 1.33 14.91 0.89
N GLU A 215 2.32 15.20 0.05
CA GLU A 215 3.69 14.74 0.23
C GLU A 215 4.35 15.34 1.48
N ASP A 216 4.11 16.62 1.78
CA ASP A 216 4.65 17.28 2.99
C ASP A 216 4.05 16.70 4.28
N VAL A 217 2.79 16.28 4.25
CA VAL A 217 2.18 15.51 5.35
C VAL A 217 2.91 14.19 5.55
N LEU A 218 3.15 13.43 4.48
CA LEU A 218 3.91 12.17 4.56
C LEU A 218 5.32 12.39 5.08
N LYS A 219 6.04 13.40 4.60
CA LYS A 219 7.38 13.78 5.10
C LYS A 219 7.36 14.06 6.60
N TYR A 220 6.34 14.77 7.08
CA TYR A 220 6.17 15.04 8.50
C TYR A 220 5.96 13.75 9.30
N LEU A 221 5.02 12.88 8.88
CA LEU A 221 4.72 11.62 9.56
C LEU A 221 5.94 10.69 9.59
N ILE A 222 6.64 10.55 8.47
CA ILE A 222 7.87 9.74 8.37
C ILE A 222 8.96 10.28 9.30
N ARG A 223 9.18 11.58 9.31
CA ARG A 223 10.15 12.20 10.22
C ARG A 223 9.78 11.93 11.67
N HIS A 224 8.51 12.10 12.02
CA HIS A 224 8.02 11.85 13.37
C HIS A 224 8.31 10.42 13.84
N VAL A 225 7.99 9.39 13.04
CA VAL A 225 8.25 8.00 13.45
C VAL A 225 9.75 7.67 13.52
N ILE A 226 10.58 8.28 12.68
CA ILE A 226 12.05 8.18 12.77
C ILE A 226 12.55 8.77 14.09
N GLU A 227 12.06 9.95 14.49
CA GLU A 227 12.40 10.60 15.77
C GLU A 227 11.92 9.78 16.97
N MET A 228 10.81 9.04 16.84
CA MET A 228 10.34 8.07 17.83
C MET A 228 11.15 6.77 17.84
N GLY A 229 12.19 6.66 17.03
CA GLY A 229 13.12 5.54 17.02
C GLY A 229 12.65 4.34 16.19
N GLU A 230 11.86 4.57 15.12
CA GLU A 230 11.54 3.50 14.17
C GLU A 230 12.83 3.00 13.49
N LYS A 231 12.91 1.67 13.33
CA LYS A 231 14.10 0.98 12.83
C LYS A 231 13.91 0.31 11.47
N ASP A 232 12.66 0.29 10.98
CA ASP A 232 12.36 -0.33 9.71
C ASP A 232 12.44 0.63 8.52
N ASN A 233 12.25 0.10 7.31
CA ASN A 233 11.90 0.89 6.15
C ASN A 233 10.53 1.52 6.39
N ILE A 234 10.27 2.67 5.80
CA ILE A 234 9.05 3.42 6.07
C ILE A 234 8.50 3.92 4.73
N SER A 235 7.30 3.46 4.40
CA SER A 235 6.66 3.82 3.14
C SER A 235 5.20 4.20 3.35
N GLY A 236 4.72 5.17 2.56
CA GLY A 236 3.34 5.60 2.63
C GLY A 236 2.85 6.27 1.36
N VAL A 237 1.55 6.13 1.14
CA VAL A 237 0.76 6.86 0.15
C VAL A 237 -0.40 7.53 0.88
N LEU A 238 -0.54 8.84 0.72
CA LEU A 238 -1.65 9.61 1.27
C LEU A 238 -2.51 10.12 0.13
N ILE A 239 -3.83 9.88 0.20
CA ILE A 239 -4.79 10.34 -0.82
C ILE A 239 -5.95 11.06 -0.11
N ARG A 240 -6.13 12.35 -0.40
CA ARG A 240 -7.25 13.19 0.08
C ARG A 240 -8.30 13.31 -1.00
N ILE A 241 -9.56 13.03 -0.64
CA ILE A 241 -10.74 13.18 -1.51
C ILE A 241 -11.33 14.59 -1.33
N VAL A 242 -11.62 15.30 -2.44
CA VAL A 242 -12.18 16.66 -2.47
C VAL A 242 -13.29 16.80 -3.51
#